data_4703b4be332ccd413427e459afb4a9f6
#
_entry.id   4703b4be332ccd413427e459afb4a9f6
#
_cell.length_a   1.000
_cell.length_b   1.000
_cell.length_c   1.000
_cell.angle_alpha   90.00
_cell.angle_beta   90.00
_cell.angle_gamma   90.00
#
_symmetry.space_group_name_H-M   'P 1'
#
loop_
_entity.id
_entity.type
_entity.pdbx_description
1 polymer ?
#
loop_
_entity_poly.entity_id
_entity_poly.type
_entity_poly.pdbx_seq_one_letter_code
_entity_poly.pdbx_strand_id
1 'polypeptide(L)'
;DRALTDELFAKYQFDYVVNFAAESHVDRSIENPQLFLVTNILGTQNLLDSARKAWVTGKAATGYPEWREGVRFHQVSTDEVYGSLGAEGYFHETTPLDPRSPYSASKTSADLFVQAYSETYKMPVSITRCSNNYGPYHFPEKLIPLIIKNILEGKSLPVYGDGTNVRDWLYVEDHCKAIDLVIHKGRAGEVYNVGGHNEKQNIEIVKLTISTIRRLMTEQPEYRRILKKKEIGADGQISIDWINDSLITFVKDRLGHDQRYAIDPTKITNELGWTPETSFETGIVKTIRWYLDNQKWVEDITGGDYMKYYERMYGNR
;
A
#
# COMPACT_ATOMS: atom_id res chain seq x y z
N ASP A 1 -11.65 2.85 -18.79
CA ASP A 1 -12.61 2.88 -19.92
C ASP A 1 -13.99 3.27 -19.41
N ARG A 2 -14.44 4.50 -19.77
CA ARG A 2 -15.71 5.07 -19.28
C ARG A 2 -16.94 4.30 -19.81
N ALA A 3 -16.91 3.89 -21.06
CA ALA A 3 -18.05 3.19 -21.64
C ALA A 3 -18.27 1.84 -20.96
N LEU A 4 -17.18 1.11 -20.70
CA LEU A 4 -17.22 -0.16 -19.99
C LEU A 4 -17.73 0.00 -18.54
N THR A 5 -17.27 1.03 -17.81
CA THR A 5 -17.76 1.25 -16.43
C THR A 5 -19.24 1.61 -16.41
N ASP A 6 -19.71 2.48 -17.31
CA ASP A 6 -21.13 2.82 -17.41
C ASP A 6 -21.99 1.56 -17.75
N GLU A 7 -21.51 0.69 -18.67
CA GLU A 7 -22.17 -0.58 -18.99
C GLU A 7 -22.24 -1.53 -17.78
N LEU A 8 -21.13 -1.71 -17.05
CA LEU A 8 -21.08 -2.56 -15.87
C LEU A 8 -22.04 -2.09 -14.77
N PHE A 9 -22.09 -0.78 -14.50
CA PHE A 9 -23.02 -0.23 -13.51
C PHE A 9 -24.49 -0.38 -13.94
N ALA A 10 -24.79 -0.22 -15.22
CA ALA A 10 -26.15 -0.45 -15.74
C ALA A 10 -26.55 -1.93 -15.61
N LYS A 11 -25.61 -2.86 -15.86
CA LYS A 11 -25.87 -4.31 -15.87
C LYS A 11 -26.02 -4.90 -14.46
N TYR A 12 -25.13 -4.53 -13.51
CA TYR A 12 -24.97 -5.23 -12.23
C TYR A 12 -25.55 -4.48 -11.02
N GLN A 13 -25.94 -3.22 -11.15
CA GLN A 13 -26.56 -2.41 -10.08
C GLN A 13 -25.80 -2.49 -8.74
N PHE A 14 -24.51 -2.27 -8.76
CA PHE A 14 -23.65 -2.33 -7.56
C PHE A 14 -24.18 -1.42 -6.44
N ASP A 15 -24.13 -1.90 -5.19
CA ASP A 15 -24.43 -1.09 -4.00
C ASP A 15 -23.16 -0.43 -3.45
N TYR A 16 -22.02 -1.12 -3.55
CA TYR A 16 -20.74 -0.64 -3.07
C TYR A 16 -19.73 -0.53 -4.20
N VAL A 17 -18.96 0.55 -4.18
CA VAL A 17 -17.75 0.71 -4.98
C VAL A 17 -16.58 0.91 -4.04
N VAL A 18 -15.61 0.01 -4.05
CA VAL A 18 -14.37 0.13 -3.30
C VAL A 18 -13.23 0.35 -4.27
N ASN A 19 -12.74 1.58 -4.36
CA ASN A 19 -11.70 1.94 -5.31
C ASN A 19 -10.31 1.70 -4.73
N PHE A 20 -9.75 0.53 -5.03
CA PHE A 20 -8.34 0.20 -4.80
C PHE A 20 -7.45 0.55 -5.99
N ALA A 21 -8.05 0.78 -7.16
CA ALA A 21 -7.31 0.97 -8.39
C ALA A 21 -6.43 2.21 -8.32
N ALA A 22 -5.14 2.01 -8.48
CA ALA A 22 -4.14 3.06 -8.57
C ALA A 22 -2.83 2.54 -9.16
N GLU A 23 -2.12 3.42 -9.87
CA GLU A 23 -0.66 3.34 -9.95
C GLU A 23 -0.10 3.78 -8.60
N SER A 24 0.82 2.99 -8.01
CA SER A 24 1.19 3.15 -6.59
C SER A 24 2.70 3.18 -6.32
N HIS A 25 3.55 3.11 -7.34
CA HIS A 25 4.99 3.11 -7.16
C HIS A 25 5.58 4.51 -7.36
N VAL A 26 6.14 5.11 -6.29
CA VAL A 26 6.64 6.49 -6.32
C VAL A 26 7.68 6.69 -7.40
N ASP A 27 8.68 5.80 -7.54
CA ASP A 27 9.73 5.95 -8.56
C ASP A 27 9.14 5.93 -9.97
N ARG A 28 8.15 5.09 -10.26
CA ARG A 28 7.41 5.11 -11.54
C ARG A 28 6.66 6.41 -11.75
N SER A 29 6.15 7.04 -10.68
CA SER A 29 5.47 8.33 -10.79
C SER A 29 6.41 9.47 -11.19
N ILE A 30 7.67 9.38 -10.77
CA ILE A 30 8.71 10.35 -11.15
C ILE A 30 9.10 10.16 -12.62
N GLU A 31 9.18 8.91 -13.10
CA GLU A 31 9.49 8.61 -14.50
C GLU A 31 8.34 8.93 -15.47
N ASN A 32 7.10 8.61 -15.09
CA ASN A 32 5.92 8.79 -15.94
C ASN A 32 4.72 9.31 -15.13
N PRO A 33 4.70 10.59 -14.76
CA PRO A 33 3.61 11.17 -13.96
C PRO A 33 2.27 11.15 -14.68
N GLN A 34 2.24 11.20 -16.02
CA GLN A 34 0.99 11.21 -16.79
C GLN A 34 0.16 9.95 -16.56
N LEU A 35 0.80 8.79 -16.43
CA LEU A 35 0.10 7.54 -16.13
C LEU A 35 -0.68 7.62 -14.83
N PHE A 36 -0.09 8.26 -13.80
CA PHE A 36 -0.73 8.47 -12.49
C PHE A 36 -1.91 9.44 -12.55
N LEU A 37 -1.83 10.50 -13.38
CA LEU A 37 -2.97 11.40 -13.60
C LEU A 37 -4.15 10.66 -14.23
N VAL A 38 -3.89 9.88 -15.27
CA VAL A 38 -4.95 9.14 -15.98
C VAL A 38 -5.56 8.06 -15.09
N THR A 39 -4.73 7.27 -14.41
CA THR A 39 -5.22 6.15 -13.60
C THR A 39 -5.86 6.63 -12.30
N ASN A 40 -5.15 7.46 -11.53
CA ASN A 40 -5.58 7.78 -10.17
C ASN A 40 -6.63 8.89 -10.11
N ILE A 41 -6.56 9.87 -11.00
CA ILE A 41 -7.49 11.01 -10.99
C ILE A 41 -8.66 10.76 -11.94
N LEU A 42 -8.39 10.60 -13.24
CA LEU A 42 -9.46 10.41 -14.22
C LEU A 42 -10.19 9.09 -14.00
N GLY A 43 -9.47 8.02 -13.60
CA GLY A 43 -10.07 6.74 -13.24
C GLY A 43 -11.04 6.86 -12.06
N THR A 44 -10.64 7.56 -10.99
CA THR A 44 -11.51 7.81 -9.83
C THR A 44 -12.73 8.65 -10.20
N GLN A 45 -12.53 9.75 -10.97
CA GLN A 45 -13.63 10.61 -11.43
C GLN A 45 -14.62 9.79 -12.31
N ASN A 46 -14.11 8.92 -13.17
CA ASN A 46 -14.94 8.07 -14.01
C ASN A 46 -15.83 7.12 -13.18
N LEU A 47 -15.26 6.45 -12.17
CA LEU A 47 -16.02 5.59 -11.27
C LEU A 47 -17.06 6.37 -10.44
N LEU A 48 -16.72 7.56 -9.95
CA LEU A 48 -17.66 8.45 -9.25
C LEU A 48 -18.84 8.83 -10.13
N ASP A 49 -18.59 9.21 -11.40
CA ASP A 49 -19.66 9.55 -12.34
C ASP A 49 -20.58 8.37 -12.67
N SER A 50 -20.00 7.17 -12.90
CA SER A 50 -20.78 5.97 -13.19
C SER A 50 -21.62 5.55 -11.99
N ALA A 51 -21.06 5.59 -10.78
CA ALA A 51 -21.80 5.34 -9.54
C ALA A 51 -22.91 6.37 -9.32
N ARG A 52 -22.62 7.68 -9.51
CA ARG A 52 -23.61 8.75 -9.41
C ARG A 52 -24.79 8.53 -10.35
N LYS A 53 -24.54 8.23 -11.61
CA LYS A 53 -25.60 7.96 -12.60
C LYS A 53 -26.47 6.76 -12.20
N ALA A 54 -25.86 5.70 -11.66
CA ALA A 54 -26.56 4.47 -11.30
C ALA A 54 -27.35 4.57 -10.00
N TRP A 55 -26.91 5.44 -9.08
CA TRP A 55 -27.48 5.51 -7.71
C TRP A 55 -28.47 6.64 -7.49
N VAL A 56 -28.54 7.64 -8.37
CA VAL A 56 -29.53 8.73 -8.25
C VAL A 56 -30.92 8.18 -8.59
N THR A 57 -31.86 8.37 -7.65
CA THR A 57 -33.27 7.94 -7.80
C THR A 57 -34.22 9.09 -8.07
N GLY A 58 -33.81 10.32 -7.75
CA GLY A 58 -34.63 11.50 -7.90
C GLY A 58 -33.91 12.78 -7.53
N LYS A 59 -34.68 13.82 -7.25
CA LYS A 59 -34.21 15.13 -6.81
C LYS A 59 -35.03 15.61 -5.63
N ALA A 60 -34.38 15.85 -4.50
CA ALA A 60 -35.01 16.38 -3.30
C ALA A 60 -35.53 17.81 -3.50
N ALA A 61 -36.45 18.26 -2.66
CA ALA A 61 -36.96 19.64 -2.64
C ALA A 61 -35.85 20.68 -2.42
N THR A 62 -34.74 20.31 -1.80
CA THR A 62 -33.52 21.11 -1.61
C THR A 62 -32.70 21.30 -2.90
N GLY A 63 -33.04 20.57 -3.96
CA GLY A 63 -32.31 20.59 -5.23
C GLY A 63 -31.17 19.58 -5.32
N TYR A 64 -30.81 18.89 -4.24
CA TYR A 64 -29.79 17.84 -4.26
C TYR A 64 -30.33 16.52 -4.83
N PRO A 65 -29.45 15.64 -5.39
CA PRO A 65 -29.84 14.29 -5.77
C PRO A 65 -30.39 13.49 -4.58
N GLU A 66 -31.38 12.67 -4.82
CA GLU A 66 -31.80 11.59 -3.91
C GLU A 66 -31.04 10.32 -4.30
N TRP A 67 -30.54 9.61 -3.29
CA TRP A 67 -29.68 8.46 -3.50
C TRP A 67 -30.44 7.17 -3.18
N ARG A 68 -30.16 6.11 -3.92
CA ARG A 68 -30.58 4.77 -3.56
C ARG A 68 -30.07 4.42 -2.16
N GLU A 69 -30.90 3.83 -1.33
CA GLU A 69 -30.55 3.46 0.04
C GLU A 69 -29.45 2.40 0.06
N GLY A 70 -28.56 2.47 1.04
CA GLY A 70 -27.48 1.50 1.27
C GLY A 70 -26.28 1.59 0.35
N VAL A 71 -26.23 2.52 -0.60
CA VAL A 71 -25.07 2.66 -1.50
C VAL A 71 -23.90 3.40 -0.84
N ARG A 72 -22.68 3.04 -1.21
CA ARG A 72 -21.46 3.68 -0.72
C ARG A 72 -20.32 3.62 -1.75
N PHE A 73 -19.69 4.77 -1.99
CA PHE A 73 -18.40 4.84 -2.68
C PHE A 73 -17.29 4.97 -1.64
N HIS A 74 -16.34 4.05 -1.64
CA HIS A 74 -15.19 4.07 -0.75
C HIS A 74 -13.89 4.23 -1.54
N GLN A 75 -13.09 5.24 -1.17
CA GLN A 75 -11.76 5.50 -1.72
C GLN A 75 -10.69 4.99 -0.77
N VAL A 76 -9.86 4.08 -1.23
CA VAL A 76 -8.64 3.67 -0.52
C VAL A 76 -7.52 4.63 -0.91
N SER A 77 -7.02 5.39 0.07
CA SER A 77 -5.98 6.39 -0.07
C SER A 77 -4.75 6.06 0.78
N THR A 78 -3.86 7.01 0.98
CA THR A 78 -2.56 6.85 1.61
C THR A 78 -2.26 8.02 2.55
N ASP A 79 -1.41 7.82 3.54
CA ASP A 79 -0.85 8.86 4.40
C ASP A 79 0.11 9.81 3.67
N GLU A 80 0.66 9.38 2.53
CA GLU A 80 1.55 10.21 1.70
C GLU A 80 0.90 11.50 1.19
N VAL A 81 -0.45 11.60 1.24
CA VAL A 81 -1.19 12.82 0.89
C VAL A 81 -0.93 13.98 1.87
N TYR A 82 -0.48 13.67 3.09
CA TYR A 82 -0.20 14.66 4.13
C TYR A 82 1.20 15.30 4.02
N GLY A 83 2.10 14.71 3.25
CA GLY A 83 3.49 15.15 3.15
C GLY A 83 4.40 14.50 4.18
N SER A 84 5.43 15.19 4.66
CA SER A 84 6.43 14.64 5.57
C SER A 84 6.35 15.26 6.95
N LEU A 85 6.40 14.43 8.00
CA LEU A 85 6.56 14.87 9.38
C LEU A 85 8.03 15.15 9.70
N GLY A 86 8.23 15.99 10.72
CA GLY A 86 9.51 16.09 11.43
C GLY A 86 9.72 14.89 12.38
N ALA A 87 10.57 15.11 13.41
CA ALA A 87 10.90 14.06 14.37
C ALA A 87 9.70 13.61 15.22
N GLU A 88 8.73 14.47 15.44
CA GLU A 88 7.60 14.28 16.35
C GLU A 88 6.26 14.56 15.65
N GLY A 89 5.16 14.20 16.31
CA GLY A 89 3.79 14.46 15.89
C GLY A 89 3.22 13.35 15.02
N TYR A 90 1.92 13.51 14.68
CA TYR A 90 1.14 12.58 13.86
C TYR A 90 0.26 13.36 12.89
N PHE A 91 -0.01 12.76 11.74
CA PHE A 91 -1.04 13.25 10.84
C PHE A 91 -2.42 12.86 11.35
N HIS A 92 -3.30 13.85 11.44
CA HIS A 92 -4.72 13.68 11.72
C HIS A 92 -5.54 13.89 10.44
N GLU A 93 -6.80 13.47 10.42
CA GLU A 93 -7.67 13.65 9.25
C GLU A 93 -7.86 15.13 8.87
N THR A 94 -7.66 16.03 9.83
CA THR A 94 -7.73 17.49 9.64
C THR A 94 -6.41 18.14 9.23
N THR A 95 -5.31 17.36 9.17
CA THR A 95 -4.02 17.87 8.71
C THR A 95 -4.12 18.34 7.26
N PRO A 96 -3.64 19.54 6.90
CA PRO A 96 -3.58 20.00 5.52
C PRO A 96 -2.84 19.02 4.61
N LEU A 97 -3.31 18.87 3.39
CA LEU A 97 -2.68 18.01 2.39
C LEU A 97 -1.47 18.72 1.77
N ASP A 98 -0.29 18.09 1.80
CA ASP A 98 0.99 18.62 1.29
C ASP A 98 1.78 17.54 0.52
N PRO A 99 1.22 16.98 -0.59
CA PRO A 99 1.85 15.89 -1.33
C PRO A 99 3.17 16.32 -1.96
N ARG A 100 4.22 15.48 -1.87
CA ARG A 100 5.58 15.79 -2.32
C ARG A 100 6.10 14.93 -3.47
N SER A 101 5.26 14.03 -4.00
CA SER A 101 5.58 13.22 -5.17
C SER A 101 4.43 13.26 -6.18
N PRO A 102 4.67 12.95 -7.48
CA PRO A 102 3.57 12.83 -8.45
C PRO A 102 2.55 11.77 -8.04
N TYR A 103 2.97 10.67 -7.40
CA TYR A 103 2.06 9.68 -6.83
C TYR A 103 1.17 10.29 -5.75
N SER A 104 1.76 10.87 -4.70
CA SER A 104 0.98 11.45 -3.59
C SER A 104 0.07 12.58 -4.07
N ALA A 105 0.53 13.42 -5.01
CA ALA A 105 -0.30 14.46 -5.64
C ALA A 105 -1.50 13.87 -6.39
N SER A 106 -1.32 12.76 -7.11
CA SER A 106 -2.42 12.08 -7.81
C SER A 106 -3.44 11.46 -6.84
N LYS A 107 -2.99 10.89 -5.72
CA LYS A 107 -3.86 10.35 -4.67
C LYS A 107 -4.60 11.46 -3.93
N THR A 108 -3.91 12.57 -3.60
CA THR A 108 -4.53 13.78 -3.04
C THR A 108 -5.64 14.31 -3.95
N SER A 109 -5.37 14.41 -5.26
CA SER A 109 -6.36 14.86 -6.23
C SER A 109 -7.58 13.95 -6.28
N ALA A 110 -7.36 12.62 -6.24
CA ALA A 110 -8.45 11.65 -6.19
C ALA A 110 -9.31 11.81 -4.90
N ASP A 111 -8.68 12.00 -3.74
CA ASP A 111 -9.37 12.28 -2.47
C ASP A 111 -10.22 13.55 -2.57
N LEU A 112 -9.67 14.62 -3.13
CA LEU A 112 -10.38 15.89 -3.30
C LEU A 112 -11.58 15.75 -4.25
N PHE A 113 -11.48 14.94 -5.33
CA PHE A 113 -12.64 14.62 -6.17
C PHE A 113 -13.73 13.88 -5.39
N VAL A 114 -13.36 12.88 -4.59
CA VAL A 114 -14.33 12.15 -3.74
C VAL A 114 -15.01 13.10 -2.75
N GLN A 115 -14.27 13.98 -2.08
CA GLN A 115 -14.81 14.99 -1.18
C GLN A 115 -15.71 15.99 -1.91
N ALA A 116 -15.29 16.46 -3.10
CA ALA A 116 -16.09 17.37 -3.91
C ALA A 116 -17.44 16.75 -4.33
N TYR A 117 -17.47 15.45 -4.65
CA TYR A 117 -18.73 14.74 -4.94
C TYR A 117 -19.62 14.62 -3.71
N SER A 118 -19.04 14.40 -2.53
CA SER A 118 -19.79 14.46 -1.26
C SER A 118 -20.40 15.84 -1.03
N GLU A 119 -19.62 16.90 -1.17
CA GLU A 119 -20.11 18.27 -0.92
C GLU A 119 -21.09 18.77 -1.99
N THR A 120 -20.76 18.57 -3.25
CA THR A 120 -21.55 19.09 -4.38
C THR A 120 -22.86 18.34 -4.58
N TYR A 121 -22.82 17.01 -4.46
CA TYR A 121 -23.96 16.14 -4.76
C TYR A 121 -24.52 15.46 -3.52
N LYS A 122 -23.94 15.63 -2.35
CA LYS A 122 -24.24 14.86 -1.13
C LYS A 122 -24.18 13.36 -1.37
N MET A 123 -23.23 12.94 -2.24
CA MET A 123 -23.00 11.55 -2.55
C MET A 123 -22.48 10.80 -1.32
N PRO A 124 -23.01 9.59 -1.02
CA PRO A 124 -22.55 8.81 0.13
C PRO A 124 -21.17 8.19 -0.14
N VAL A 125 -20.13 8.91 0.23
CA VAL A 125 -18.74 8.50 0.07
C VAL A 125 -18.06 8.26 1.40
N SER A 126 -16.91 7.59 1.41
CA SER A 126 -15.95 7.55 2.52
C SER A 126 -14.53 7.37 1.99
N ILE A 127 -13.54 7.76 2.79
CA ILE A 127 -12.12 7.66 2.43
C ILE A 127 -11.38 7.01 3.60
N THR A 128 -10.50 6.04 3.33
CA THR A 128 -9.46 5.62 4.28
C THR A 128 -8.10 6.07 3.80
N ARG A 129 -7.28 6.65 4.69
CA ARG A 129 -5.87 6.95 4.46
C ARG A 129 -5.04 6.03 5.33
N CYS A 130 -4.31 5.11 4.70
CA CYS A 130 -3.57 4.10 5.42
C CYS A 130 -2.07 4.39 5.43
N SER A 131 -1.40 3.89 6.48
CA SER A 131 0.03 3.79 6.55
C SER A 131 0.59 2.67 5.65
N ASN A 132 1.91 2.46 5.65
CA ASN A 132 2.56 1.48 4.78
C ASN A 132 2.06 0.06 5.06
N ASN A 133 1.44 -0.54 4.06
CA ASN A 133 0.95 -1.92 4.17
C ASN A 133 2.06 -2.94 3.95
N TYR A 134 1.97 -4.08 4.63
CA TYR A 134 2.80 -5.25 4.38
C TYR A 134 2.00 -6.53 4.65
N GLY A 135 2.39 -7.63 4.03
CA GLY A 135 1.68 -8.90 4.17
C GLY A 135 1.74 -9.75 2.89
N PRO A 136 0.90 -10.79 2.82
CA PRO A 136 0.68 -11.60 1.63
C PRO A 136 0.32 -10.76 0.40
N TYR A 137 0.68 -11.28 -0.79
CA TYR A 137 0.35 -10.69 -2.11
C TYR A 137 0.90 -9.28 -2.38
N HIS A 138 1.78 -8.74 -1.53
CA HIS A 138 2.42 -7.46 -1.77
C HIS A 138 3.40 -7.57 -2.95
N PHE A 139 3.26 -6.70 -3.96
CA PHE A 139 4.03 -6.80 -5.20
C PHE A 139 5.55 -6.62 -4.95
N PRO A 140 6.43 -7.45 -5.58
CA PRO A 140 7.87 -7.51 -5.26
C PRO A 140 8.73 -6.30 -5.66
N GLU A 141 8.13 -5.18 -6.05
CA GLU A 141 8.82 -3.89 -6.18
C GLU A 141 8.81 -3.08 -4.87
N LYS A 142 7.99 -3.47 -3.89
CA LYS A 142 7.90 -2.82 -2.58
C LYS A 142 8.95 -3.39 -1.62
N LEU A 143 9.34 -2.60 -0.62
CA LEU A 143 10.52 -2.85 0.23
C LEU A 143 10.60 -4.29 0.77
N ILE A 144 9.63 -4.73 1.56
CA ILE A 144 9.71 -6.03 2.24
C ILE A 144 9.77 -7.20 1.23
N PRO A 145 8.86 -7.33 0.25
CA PRO A 145 8.93 -8.44 -0.70
C PRO A 145 10.15 -8.35 -1.64
N LEU A 146 10.64 -7.15 -1.96
CA LEU A 146 11.87 -6.97 -2.72
C LEU A 146 13.08 -7.54 -1.95
N ILE A 147 13.20 -7.22 -0.66
CA ILE A 147 14.28 -7.73 0.19
C ILE A 147 14.20 -9.26 0.29
N ILE A 148 13.01 -9.82 0.54
CA ILE A 148 12.81 -11.28 0.57
C ILE A 148 13.27 -11.91 -0.75
N LYS A 149 12.79 -11.41 -1.89
CA LYS A 149 13.14 -11.91 -3.22
C LYS A 149 14.64 -11.85 -3.47
N ASN A 150 15.28 -10.72 -3.17
CA ASN A 150 16.71 -10.55 -3.37
C ASN A 150 17.54 -11.50 -2.50
N ILE A 151 17.15 -11.72 -1.24
CA ILE A 151 17.80 -12.73 -0.39
C ILE A 151 17.67 -14.11 -1.04
N LEU A 152 16.49 -14.54 -1.48
CA LEU A 152 16.30 -15.84 -2.10
C LEU A 152 17.11 -16.02 -3.39
N GLU A 153 17.36 -14.92 -4.12
CA GLU A 153 18.17 -14.91 -5.33
C GLU A 153 19.67 -14.73 -5.09
N GLY A 154 20.11 -14.46 -3.85
CA GLY A 154 21.51 -14.17 -3.51
C GLY A 154 22.01 -12.82 -4.03
N LYS A 155 21.10 -11.86 -4.19
CA LYS A 155 21.37 -10.49 -4.65
C LYS A 155 21.57 -9.53 -3.50
N SER A 156 22.18 -8.37 -3.79
CA SER A 156 22.29 -7.26 -2.84
C SER A 156 20.92 -6.67 -2.49
N LEU A 157 20.87 -6.07 -1.30
CA LEU A 157 19.67 -5.47 -0.73
C LEU A 157 19.79 -3.94 -0.81
N PRO A 158 19.18 -3.29 -1.81
CA PRO A 158 19.32 -1.85 -1.99
C PRO A 158 18.56 -1.10 -0.88
N VAL A 159 19.26 -0.17 -0.22
CA VAL A 159 18.70 0.73 0.78
C VAL A 159 18.93 2.16 0.31
N TYR A 160 17.86 2.93 0.15
CA TYR A 160 17.93 4.33 -0.26
C TYR A 160 18.54 5.19 0.85
N GLY A 161 19.47 6.10 0.46
CA GLY A 161 20.16 6.99 1.39
C GLY A 161 20.91 6.21 2.46
N ASP A 162 20.68 6.55 3.72
CA ASP A 162 21.20 5.85 4.89
C ASP A 162 20.19 4.87 5.54
N GLY A 163 18.98 4.81 4.97
CA GLY A 163 17.89 3.96 5.45
C GLY A 163 17.18 4.45 6.70
N THR A 164 17.41 5.69 7.14
CA THR A 164 16.82 6.25 8.36
C THR A 164 15.38 6.76 8.20
N ASN A 165 14.84 6.77 6.98
CA ASN A 165 13.45 7.14 6.75
C ASN A 165 12.52 6.24 7.57
N VAL A 166 11.60 6.86 8.31
CA VAL A 166 10.65 6.17 9.19
C VAL A 166 9.31 5.99 8.51
N ARG A 167 8.75 4.79 8.64
CA ARG A 167 7.41 4.43 8.14
C ARG A 167 6.62 3.74 9.25
N ASP A 168 5.33 4.03 9.32
CA ASP A 168 4.39 3.23 10.10
C ASP A 168 3.93 2.03 9.27
N TRP A 169 3.96 0.84 9.85
CA TRP A 169 3.69 -0.42 9.16
C TRP A 169 2.40 -1.07 9.63
N LEU A 170 1.47 -1.27 8.70
CA LEU A 170 0.15 -1.84 8.93
C LEU A 170 0.04 -3.21 8.25
N TYR A 171 -0.31 -4.24 9.01
CA TYR A 171 -0.54 -5.57 8.44
C TYR A 171 -1.80 -5.56 7.56
N VAL A 172 -1.69 -6.15 6.37
CA VAL A 172 -2.71 -6.00 5.32
C VAL A 172 -4.09 -6.51 5.72
N GLU A 173 -4.17 -7.58 6.53
CA GLU A 173 -5.47 -8.10 7.02
C GLU A 173 -6.15 -7.11 7.96
N ASP A 174 -5.39 -6.42 8.82
CA ASP A 174 -5.94 -5.39 9.70
C ASP A 174 -6.44 -4.19 8.90
N HIS A 175 -5.73 -3.81 7.82
CA HIS A 175 -6.22 -2.79 6.90
C HIS A 175 -7.51 -3.21 6.19
N CYS A 176 -7.60 -4.46 5.70
CA CYS A 176 -8.83 -4.97 5.08
C CYS A 176 -10.02 -4.92 6.05
N LYS A 177 -9.82 -5.28 7.33
CA LYS A 177 -10.84 -5.16 8.37
C LYS A 177 -11.29 -3.71 8.59
N ALA A 178 -10.34 -2.76 8.57
CA ALA A 178 -10.67 -1.33 8.69
C ALA A 178 -11.53 -0.84 7.50
N ILE A 179 -11.14 -1.21 6.28
CA ILE A 179 -11.89 -0.86 5.06
C ILE A 179 -13.32 -1.42 5.14
N ASP A 180 -13.47 -2.70 5.45
CA ASP A 180 -14.77 -3.36 5.59
C ASP A 180 -15.65 -2.65 6.63
N LEU A 181 -15.07 -2.33 7.78
CA LEU A 181 -15.76 -1.63 8.85
C LEU A 181 -16.21 -0.22 8.43
N VAL A 182 -15.35 0.54 7.75
CA VAL A 182 -15.69 1.90 7.28
C VAL A 182 -16.76 1.87 6.19
N ILE A 183 -16.73 0.91 5.29
CA ILE A 183 -17.77 0.76 4.26
C ILE A 183 -19.14 0.55 4.90
N HIS A 184 -19.23 -0.31 5.92
CA HIS A 184 -20.50 -0.72 6.50
C HIS A 184 -20.99 0.19 7.63
N LYS A 185 -20.07 0.78 8.42
CA LYS A 185 -20.42 1.53 9.65
C LYS A 185 -19.88 2.94 9.69
N GLY A 186 -18.93 3.31 8.81
CA GLY A 186 -18.39 4.66 8.76
C GLY A 186 -19.43 5.69 8.35
N ARG A 187 -19.29 6.91 8.84
CA ARG A 187 -20.14 8.03 8.45
C ARG A 187 -19.88 8.44 7.01
N ALA A 188 -20.96 8.75 6.27
CA ALA A 188 -20.83 9.27 4.91
C ALA A 188 -20.16 10.66 4.92
N GLY A 189 -19.29 10.91 3.93
CA GLY A 189 -18.52 12.15 3.79
C GLY A 189 -17.22 12.17 4.59
N GLU A 190 -16.96 11.18 5.45
CA GLU A 190 -15.84 11.21 6.37
C GLU A 190 -14.57 10.52 5.83
N VAL A 191 -13.45 11.03 6.34
CA VAL A 191 -12.11 10.44 6.17
C VAL A 191 -11.72 9.74 7.46
N TYR A 192 -11.09 8.57 7.36
CA TYR A 192 -10.55 7.81 8.48
C TYR A 192 -9.09 7.45 8.23
N ASN A 193 -8.20 7.83 9.15
CA ASN A 193 -6.84 7.36 9.19
C ASN A 193 -6.77 5.92 9.71
N VAL A 194 -5.93 5.10 9.06
CA VAL A 194 -5.76 3.68 9.41
C VAL A 194 -4.27 3.39 9.55
N GLY A 195 -3.76 3.43 10.78
CA GLY A 195 -2.33 3.28 11.12
C GLY A 195 -2.05 2.02 11.92
N GLY A 196 -0.80 1.53 11.80
CA GLY A 196 -0.35 0.33 12.47
C GLY A 196 0.24 0.56 13.86
N HIS A 197 0.58 1.80 14.22
CA HIS A 197 1.39 2.16 15.40
C HIS A 197 2.73 1.40 15.47
N ASN A 198 3.32 1.10 14.31
CA ASN A 198 4.56 0.34 14.16
C ASN A 198 5.59 1.15 13.37
N GLU A 199 6.00 2.30 13.90
CA GLU A 199 7.02 3.14 13.29
C GLU A 199 8.40 2.47 13.34
N LYS A 200 9.02 2.28 12.18
CA LYS A 200 10.36 1.68 12.06
C LYS A 200 11.14 2.33 10.92
N GLN A 201 12.45 2.43 11.09
CA GLN A 201 13.35 2.85 10.02
C GLN A 201 13.45 1.77 8.94
N ASN A 202 13.64 2.17 7.69
CA ASN A 202 13.79 1.23 6.59
C ASN A 202 14.95 0.25 6.81
N ILE A 203 16.08 0.71 7.37
CA ILE A 203 17.22 -0.15 7.69
C ILE A 203 16.92 -1.20 8.75
N GLU A 204 16.07 -0.89 9.73
CA GLU A 204 15.60 -1.84 10.74
C GLU A 204 14.76 -2.95 10.11
N ILE A 205 13.87 -2.58 9.16
CA ILE A 205 13.06 -3.54 8.40
C ILE A 205 13.94 -4.51 7.62
N VAL A 206 14.97 -4.01 6.95
CA VAL A 206 15.89 -4.84 6.17
C VAL A 206 16.62 -5.84 7.07
N LYS A 207 17.21 -5.38 8.19
CA LYS A 207 17.90 -6.24 9.14
C LYS A 207 16.99 -7.27 9.80
N LEU A 208 15.75 -6.86 10.16
CA LEU A 208 14.78 -7.78 10.74
C LEU A 208 14.33 -8.83 9.72
N THR A 209 14.19 -8.47 8.45
CA THR A 209 13.86 -9.42 7.37
C THR A 209 14.99 -10.45 7.21
N ILE A 210 16.26 -10.00 7.16
CA ILE A 210 17.44 -10.89 7.10
C ILE A 210 17.42 -11.89 8.27
N SER A 211 17.34 -11.39 9.49
CA SER A 211 17.39 -12.22 10.71
C SER A 211 16.22 -13.19 10.78
N THR A 212 15.01 -12.78 10.37
CA THR A 212 13.82 -13.64 10.37
C THR A 212 13.92 -14.75 9.32
N ILE A 213 14.41 -14.45 8.11
CA ILE A 213 14.63 -15.49 7.08
C ILE A 213 15.67 -16.51 7.57
N ARG A 214 16.79 -16.07 8.13
CA ARG A 214 17.79 -16.99 8.70
C ARG A 214 17.19 -17.88 9.76
N ARG A 215 16.44 -17.31 10.71
CA ARG A 215 15.77 -18.07 11.76
C ARG A 215 14.81 -19.12 11.19
N LEU A 216 13.92 -18.73 10.26
CA LEU A 216 12.98 -19.66 9.63
C LEU A 216 13.70 -20.77 8.87
N MET A 217 14.79 -20.50 8.15
CA MET A 217 15.60 -21.50 7.44
C MET A 217 16.46 -22.35 8.37
N THR A 218 16.64 -21.94 9.62
CA THR A 218 17.28 -22.75 10.67
C THR A 218 16.25 -23.69 11.30
N GLU A 219 15.08 -23.16 11.64
CA GLU A 219 13.97 -23.92 12.25
C GLU A 219 13.35 -24.93 11.26
N GLN A 220 13.32 -24.59 9.97
CA GLN A 220 12.73 -25.38 8.88
C GLN A 220 13.72 -25.44 7.70
N PRO A 221 14.70 -26.39 7.73
CA PRO A 221 15.76 -26.46 6.71
C PRO A 221 15.28 -26.71 5.29
N GLU A 222 14.05 -27.21 5.10
CA GLU A 222 13.42 -27.40 3.80
C GLU A 222 13.31 -26.08 3.00
N TYR A 223 13.15 -24.92 3.67
CA TYR A 223 13.15 -23.62 3.01
C TYR A 223 14.46 -23.26 2.32
N ARG A 224 15.60 -23.87 2.71
CA ARG A 224 16.89 -23.63 2.02
C ARG A 224 16.87 -24.10 0.57
N ARG A 225 15.97 -25.02 0.20
CA ARG A 225 15.86 -25.57 -1.16
C ARG A 225 15.45 -24.52 -2.19
N ILE A 226 14.71 -23.48 -1.78
CA ILE A 226 14.26 -22.40 -2.67
C ILE A 226 15.34 -21.35 -2.95
N LEU A 227 16.45 -21.34 -2.22
CA LEU A 227 17.57 -20.43 -2.47
C LEU A 227 18.17 -20.71 -3.85
N LYS A 228 18.37 -19.66 -4.66
CA LYS A 228 19.07 -19.77 -5.95
C LYS A 228 20.59 -19.93 -5.75
N LYS A 229 21.16 -19.23 -4.77
CA LYS A 229 22.56 -19.39 -4.38
C LYS A 229 22.68 -20.61 -3.46
N LYS A 230 23.34 -21.70 -3.96
CA LYS A 230 23.49 -22.98 -3.26
C LYS A 230 24.96 -23.24 -2.93
N GLU A 231 25.44 -22.66 -1.86
CA GLU A 231 26.74 -23.01 -1.27
C GLU A 231 26.51 -24.16 -0.27
N ILE A 232 27.36 -25.20 -0.35
CA ILE A 232 27.26 -26.33 0.57
C ILE A 232 28.17 -26.07 1.77
N GLY A 233 27.59 -26.10 2.96
CA GLY A 233 28.30 -25.94 4.22
C GLY A 233 29.08 -27.20 4.61
N ALA A 234 29.90 -27.12 5.65
CA ALA A 234 30.69 -28.24 6.17
C ALA A 234 29.82 -29.40 6.67
N ASP A 235 28.55 -29.12 6.98
CA ASP A 235 27.53 -30.12 7.41
C ASP A 235 26.84 -30.82 6.22
N GLY A 236 27.23 -30.52 4.98
CA GLY A 236 26.62 -31.05 3.76
C GLY A 236 25.25 -30.46 3.40
N GLN A 237 24.79 -29.46 4.14
CA GLN A 237 23.54 -28.76 3.85
C GLN A 237 23.80 -27.47 3.04
N ILE A 238 22.72 -26.91 2.45
CA ILE A 238 22.79 -25.59 1.83
C ILE A 238 23.06 -24.56 2.93
N SER A 239 24.20 -23.87 2.85
CA SER A 239 24.60 -22.84 3.81
C SER A 239 23.72 -21.59 3.67
N ILE A 240 23.42 -20.99 4.81
CA ILE A 240 22.72 -19.69 4.94
C ILE A 240 23.61 -18.64 5.60
N ASP A 241 24.92 -18.90 5.76
CA ASP A 241 25.84 -17.98 6.46
C ASP A 241 26.04 -16.68 5.72
N TRP A 242 25.91 -16.71 4.39
CA TRP A 242 25.97 -15.55 3.53
C TRP A 242 24.74 -14.64 3.63
N ILE A 243 23.61 -15.12 4.22
CA ILE A 243 22.41 -14.31 4.47
C ILE A 243 22.67 -13.47 5.72
N ASN A 244 23.28 -12.33 5.57
CA ASN A 244 23.64 -11.42 6.66
C ASN A 244 23.70 -9.97 6.18
N ASP A 245 24.04 -9.04 7.06
CA ASP A 245 24.07 -7.60 6.78
C ASP A 245 25.05 -7.20 5.65
N SER A 246 26.01 -8.07 5.26
CA SER A 246 26.88 -7.78 4.12
C SER A 246 26.16 -7.73 2.77
N LEU A 247 24.91 -8.21 2.71
CA LEU A 247 24.07 -8.06 1.52
C LEU A 247 23.54 -6.64 1.36
N ILE A 248 23.54 -5.81 2.41
CA ILE A 248 23.01 -4.45 2.37
C ILE A 248 23.92 -3.57 1.50
N THR A 249 23.32 -2.88 0.55
CA THR A 249 24.00 -1.91 -0.31
C THR A 249 23.26 -0.59 -0.26
N PHE A 250 23.92 0.45 0.25
CA PHE A 250 23.35 1.79 0.25
C PHE A 250 23.42 2.38 -1.17
N VAL A 251 22.29 2.86 -1.65
CA VAL A 251 22.15 3.46 -2.98
C VAL A 251 21.75 4.92 -2.86
N LYS A 252 21.93 5.69 -3.95
CA LYS A 252 21.54 7.10 -3.98
C LYS A 252 20.06 7.24 -3.60
N ASP A 253 19.77 8.19 -2.72
CA ASP A 253 18.40 8.44 -2.29
C ASP A 253 17.52 8.96 -3.43
N ARG A 254 16.19 8.70 -3.32
CA ARG A 254 15.22 9.19 -4.30
C ARG A 254 14.98 10.69 -4.13
N LEU A 255 14.54 11.32 -5.22
CA LEU A 255 14.12 12.72 -5.18
C LEU A 255 12.81 12.86 -4.39
N GLY A 256 12.74 13.86 -3.51
CA GLY A 256 11.55 14.12 -2.70
C GLY A 256 11.21 13.00 -1.71
N HIS A 257 12.22 12.29 -1.19
CA HIS A 257 12.01 11.21 -0.25
C HIS A 257 11.63 11.75 1.14
N ASP A 258 10.39 11.59 1.53
CA ASP A 258 9.88 12.04 2.81
C ASP A 258 10.57 11.32 3.98
N GLN A 259 10.90 12.08 5.04
CA GLN A 259 11.68 11.58 6.16
C GLN A 259 10.85 10.64 7.05
N ARG A 260 9.61 11.05 7.42
CA ARG A 260 8.80 10.29 8.36
C ARG A 260 7.32 10.38 8.02
N TYR A 261 6.65 9.22 8.10
CA TYR A 261 5.19 9.12 8.13
C TYR A 261 4.76 8.47 9.44
N ALA A 262 3.77 9.07 10.08
CA ALA A 262 3.05 8.51 11.21
C ALA A 262 1.65 9.11 11.23
N ILE A 263 0.63 8.28 11.32
CA ILE A 263 -0.77 8.72 11.32
C ILE A 263 -1.46 8.35 12.63
N ASP A 264 -2.40 9.19 13.05
CA ASP A 264 -3.22 8.97 14.22
C ASP A 264 -4.54 8.28 13.81
N PRO A 265 -4.79 7.02 14.21
CA PRO A 265 -6.03 6.31 13.96
C PRO A 265 -7.09 6.50 15.07
N THR A 266 -6.92 7.46 15.97
CA THR A 266 -7.83 7.67 17.12
C THR A 266 -9.29 7.83 16.70
N LYS A 267 -9.55 8.47 15.55
CA LYS A 267 -10.91 8.67 15.05
C LYS A 267 -11.61 7.34 14.73
N ILE A 268 -10.98 6.47 13.94
CA ILE A 268 -11.57 5.16 13.59
C ILE A 268 -11.72 4.29 14.83
N THR A 269 -10.78 4.37 15.78
CA THR A 269 -10.88 3.66 17.06
C THR A 269 -12.08 4.13 17.86
N ASN A 270 -12.25 5.43 18.05
CA ASN A 270 -13.30 5.99 18.89
C ASN A 270 -14.69 5.85 18.26
N GLU A 271 -14.82 6.02 16.94
CA GLU A 271 -16.10 5.99 16.27
C GLU A 271 -16.54 4.57 15.88
N LEU A 272 -15.61 3.70 15.54
CA LEU A 272 -15.92 2.40 14.97
C LEU A 272 -15.36 1.21 15.78
N GLY A 273 -14.52 1.47 16.80
CA GLY A 273 -13.93 0.43 17.65
C GLY A 273 -12.82 -0.36 16.99
N TRP A 274 -12.27 0.11 15.87
CA TRP A 274 -11.17 -0.56 15.19
C TRP A 274 -9.82 -0.26 15.83
N THR A 275 -8.99 -1.29 15.99
CA THR A 275 -7.57 -1.19 16.34
C THR A 275 -6.79 -2.25 15.56
N PRO A 276 -5.50 -2.01 15.22
CA PRO A 276 -4.67 -3.04 14.60
C PRO A 276 -4.46 -4.20 15.59
N GLU A 277 -4.66 -5.44 15.13
CA GLU A 277 -4.56 -6.64 15.97
C GLU A 277 -3.19 -7.33 15.83
N THR A 278 -2.46 -7.04 14.73
CA THR A 278 -1.21 -7.71 14.40
C THR A 278 -0.01 -6.82 14.69
N SER A 279 0.80 -7.18 15.69
CA SER A 279 2.08 -6.50 15.93
C SER A 279 3.04 -6.71 14.76
N PHE A 280 3.98 -5.78 14.55
CA PHE A 280 4.95 -5.89 13.46
C PHE A 280 5.79 -7.18 13.56
N GLU A 281 6.21 -7.56 14.76
CA GLU A 281 7.02 -8.76 15.03
C GLU A 281 6.28 -10.04 14.62
N THR A 282 4.97 -10.10 14.83
CA THR A 282 4.13 -11.23 14.40
C THR A 282 3.86 -11.18 12.90
N GLY A 283 3.50 -10.02 12.39
CA GLY A 283 3.12 -9.83 10.99
C GLY A 283 4.28 -10.07 10.02
N ILE A 284 5.51 -9.63 10.37
CA ILE A 284 6.68 -9.85 9.50
C ILE A 284 7.01 -11.34 9.35
N VAL A 285 6.86 -12.14 10.40
CA VAL A 285 7.07 -13.60 10.34
C VAL A 285 6.01 -14.25 9.45
N LYS A 286 4.72 -13.88 9.62
CA LYS A 286 3.63 -14.36 8.76
C LYS A 286 3.91 -14.00 7.30
N THR A 287 4.32 -12.76 7.03
CA THR A 287 4.63 -12.26 5.69
C THR A 287 5.75 -13.05 5.05
N ILE A 288 6.90 -13.17 5.72
CA ILE A 288 8.07 -13.89 5.19
C ILE A 288 7.71 -15.35 4.92
N ARG A 289 7.05 -16.04 5.87
CA ARG A 289 6.62 -17.43 5.69
C ARG A 289 5.72 -17.57 4.46
N TRP A 290 4.78 -16.66 4.28
CA TRP A 290 3.91 -16.68 3.11
C TRP A 290 4.71 -16.63 1.79
N TYR A 291 5.73 -15.74 1.69
CA TYR A 291 6.58 -15.68 0.50
C TYR A 291 7.43 -16.94 0.33
N LEU A 292 7.93 -17.55 1.41
CA LEU A 292 8.68 -18.81 1.33
C LEU A 292 7.78 -19.95 0.82
N ASP A 293 6.53 -19.99 1.20
CA ASP A 293 5.56 -21.03 0.83
C ASP A 293 4.95 -20.81 -0.57
N ASN A 294 4.96 -19.59 -1.11
CA ASN A 294 4.25 -19.22 -2.35
C ASN A 294 5.18 -18.78 -3.48
N GLN A 295 6.29 -19.52 -3.69
CA GLN A 295 7.30 -19.19 -4.70
C GLN A 295 6.71 -19.13 -6.11
N LYS A 296 5.80 -20.04 -6.46
CA LYS A 296 5.14 -20.02 -7.78
C LYS A 296 4.42 -18.71 -8.05
N TRP A 297 3.68 -18.18 -7.08
CA TRP A 297 3.03 -16.88 -7.22
C TRP A 297 4.05 -15.76 -7.47
N VAL A 298 5.18 -15.77 -6.71
CA VAL A 298 6.24 -14.77 -6.89
C VAL A 298 6.85 -14.86 -8.30
N GLU A 299 7.11 -16.07 -8.80
CA GLU A 299 7.65 -16.29 -10.14
C GLU A 299 6.67 -15.81 -11.23
N ASP A 300 5.38 -16.13 -11.10
CA ASP A 300 4.36 -15.76 -12.06
C ASP A 300 4.23 -14.24 -12.23
N ILE A 301 4.32 -13.46 -11.13
CA ILE A 301 4.19 -11.99 -11.18
C ILE A 301 5.50 -11.25 -11.45
N THR A 302 6.67 -11.88 -11.26
CA THR A 302 7.97 -11.24 -11.48
C THR A 302 8.57 -11.52 -12.85
N GLY A 303 7.83 -12.18 -13.74
CA GLY A 303 8.22 -12.42 -15.13
C GLY A 303 8.09 -11.18 -16.03
N GLY A 304 8.64 -11.27 -17.24
CA GLY A 304 8.37 -10.30 -18.31
C GLY A 304 8.78 -8.85 -18.01
N ASP A 305 7.81 -7.94 -18.00
CA ASP A 305 8.07 -6.49 -17.89
C ASP A 305 8.58 -6.07 -16.50
N TYR A 306 8.28 -6.84 -15.44
CA TYR A 306 8.88 -6.59 -14.12
C TYR A 306 10.41 -6.73 -14.16
N MET A 307 10.96 -7.74 -14.82
CA MET A 307 12.41 -7.93 -14.91
C MET A 307 13.09 -6.78 -15.64
N LYS A 308 12.50 -6.28 -16.72
CA LYS A 308 12.99 -5.09 -17.45
C LYS A 308 13.02 -3.85 -16.56
N TYR A 309 11.95 -3.66 -15.77
CA TYR A 309 11.87 -2.56 -14.80
C TYR A 309 12.95 -2.70 -13.72
N TYR A 310 13.09 -3.89 -13.13
CA TYR A 310 14.06 -4.17 -12.08
C TYR A 310 15.52 -3.90 -12.55
N GLU A 311 15.88 -4.38 -13.73
CA GLU A 311 17.22 -4.16 -14.32
C GLU A 311 17.50 -2.68 -14.56
N ARG A 312 16.52 -1.92 -15.05
CA ARG A 312 16.66 -0.47 -15.25
C ARG A 312 16.88 0.28 -13.93
N MET A 313 16.16 -0.08 -12.87
CA MET A 313 16.21 0.64 -11.58
C MET A 313 17.42 0.24 -10.74
N TYR A 314 17.87 -1.00 -10.80
CA TYR A 314 18.86 -1.54 -9.87
C TYR A 314 20.09 -2.18 -10.55
N GLY A 315 20.07 -2.45 -11.85
CA GLY A 315 21.13 -3.17 -12.56
C GLY A 315 22.44 -2.38 -12.75
N ASN A 316 22.38 -1.06 -12.69
CA ASN A 316 23.52 -0.14 -12.90
C ASN A 316 23.82 0.73 -11.68
N ARG A 317 23.43 0.33 -10.49
CA ARG A 317 23.64 1.07 -9.22
C ARG A 317 24.58 0.35 -8.28
#